data_44144e8ae01dbe5752e899f7a8b6e496
#
_entry.id   44144e8ae01dbe5752e899f7a8b6e496
#
_cell.length_a   1.000
_cell.length_b   1.000
_cell.length_c   1.000
_cell.angle_alpha   90.00
_cell.angle_beta   90.00
_cell.angle_gamma   90.00
#
_symmetry.space_group_name_H-M   'P 1'
#
loop_
_entity.id
_entity.type
_entity.pdbx_description
1 polymer ?
#
loop_
_entity_poly.entity_id
_entity_poly.type
_entity_poly.pdbx_seq_one_letter_code
_entity_poly.pdbx_strand_id
1 'polypeptide(L)'
;NDVKVGQHTGGFTPFYFDITSALNKGNNQLVVKVWDPSDRGEQPRGKQVERPEGIWYTPVTGIWQTVWLEPVAAQHIAQLKTTPDIDKKTVKVEVATNVCSPDKVEVKVFDGKNLVAKGAALNGVPVELTMPEDVKLWTPESPSLYNMEVTLYKDGKAVDQVKSYTALRKFSTHKDKNGITRLQLNNKDYFQFGPLDQGWWPDGLYTAPTDEALVYDLKKIKDFGYNMVRKHVKVEPAMP
;
A
#
# COMPACT_ATOMS: atom_id res chain seq x y z
N ASN A 1 3.15 -11.54 -27.57
CA ASN A 1 4.29 -11.99 -28.37
C ASN A 1 4.52 -13.51 -28.23
N ASP A 2 3.50 -14.29 -27.82
CA ASP A 2 3.49 -15.76 -27.67
C ASP A 2 4.59 -16.34 -26.74
N VAL A 3 5.16 -15.50 -25.88
CA VAL A 3 6.10 -15.90 -24.84
C VAL A 3 5.40 -15.89 -23.49
N LYS A 4 5.36 -17.03 -22.79
CA LYS A 4 4.83 -17.07 -21.42
C LYS A 4 5.80 -16.39 -20.47
N VAL A 5 5.40 -15.26 -19.88
CA VAL A 5 6.23 -14.47 -18.96
C VAL A 5 6.01 -14.82 -17.47
N GLY A 6 4.87 -15.43 -17.16
CA GLY A 6 4.63 -15.84 -15.78
C GLY A 6 3.23 -16.38 -15.52
N GLN A 7 2.99 -16.68 -14.25
CA GLN A 7 1.70 -17.14 -13.72
C GLN A 7 1.59 -16.74 -12.26
N HIS A 8 0.40 -16.32 -11.84
CA HIS A 8 0.07 -15.98 -10.47
C HIS A 8 -1.18 -16.75 -10.02
N THR A 9 -1.28 -17.07 -8.76
CA THR A 9 -2.44 -17.72 -8.14
C THR A 9 -2.91 -16.88 -6.94
N GLY A 10 -4.20 -16.65 -6.86
CA GLY A 10 -4.84 -15.81 -5.85
C GLY A 10 -5.33 -14.48 -6.43
N GLY A 11 -6.47 -13.99 -5.94
CA GLY A 11 -7.16 -12.81 -6.47
C GLY A 11 -6.92 -11.52 -5.66
N PHE A 12 -6.11 -11.56 -4.58
CA PHE A 12 -6.02 -10.45 -3.60
C PHE A 12 -4.59 -9.95 -3.36
N THR A 13 -3.60 -10.60 -3.92
CA THR A 13 -2.18 -10.21 -3.80
C THR A 13 -1.68 -9.62 -5.12
N PRO A 14 -0.95 -8.49 -5.10
CA PRO A 14 -0.32 -7.96 -6.28
C PRO A 14 0.79 -8.88 -6.78
N PHE A 15 1.05 -8.84 -8.08
CA PHE A 15 2.14 -9.59 -8.71
C PHE A 15 2.74 -8.80 -9.87
N TYR A 16 3.96 -9.13 -10.23
CA TYR A 16 4.67 -8.51 -11.34
C TYR A 16 5.54 -9.53 -12.07
N PHE A 17 5.85 -9.24 -13.31
CA PHE A 17 6.74 -10.04 -14.15
C PHE A 17 7.69 -9.13 -14.93
N ASP A 18 8.97 -9.50 -14.99
CA ASP A 18 9.90 -8.88 -15.92
C ASP A 18 9.61 -9.41 -17.34
N ILE A 19 9.25 -8.52 -18.22
CA ILE A 19 8.91 -8.82 -19.60
C ILE A 19 10.00 -8.38 -20.60
N THR A 20 11.12 -7.85 -20.11
CA THR A 20 12.19 -7.24 -20.93
C THR A 20 12.63 -8.15 -22.07
N SER A 21 12.87 -9.44 -21.79
CA SER A 21 13.32 -10.41 -22.79
C SER A 21 12.25 -10.82 -23.81
N ALA A 22 10.97 -10.55 -23.52
CA ALA A 22 9.84 -10.88 -24.36
C ALA A 22 9.38 -9.72 -25.25
N LEU A 23 9.98 -8.53 -25.10
CA LEU A 23 9.61 -7.35 -25.89
C LEU A 23 10.25 -7.36 -27.27
N ASN A 24 9.44 -6.97 -28.27
CA ASN A 24 9.89 -6.69 -29.63
C ASN A 24 10.11 -5.17 -29.80
N LYS A 25 10.93 -4.80 -30.78
CA LYS A 25 10.98 -3.41 -31.25
C LYS A 25 9.65 -3.06 -31.93
N GLY A 26 8.97 -2.03 -31.47
CA GLY A 26 7.68 -1.58 -32.00
C GLY A 26 6.48 -2.15 -31.20
N ASN A 27 5.50 -2.66 -31.95
CA ASN A 27 4.25 -3.14 -31.32
C ASN A 27 4.46 -4.45 -30.56
N ASN A 28 3.85 -4.50 -29.38
CA ASN A 28 3.85 -5.68 -28.52
C ASN A 28 2.41 -6.06 -28.16
N GLN A 29 2.14 -7.34 -28.08
CA GLN A 29 0.86 -7.88 -27.65
C GLN A 29 1.02 -8.54 -26.29
N LEU A 30 0.26 -8.06 -25.30
CA LEU A 30 0.12 -8.66 -23.98
C LEU A 30 -1.21 -9.41 -23.90
N VAL A 31 -1.17 -10.69 -23.56
CA VAL A 31 -2.36 -11.52 -23.34
C VAL A 31 -2.37 -11.98 -21.90
N VAL A 32 -3.45 -11.67 -21.20
CA VAL A 32 -3.70 -12.14 -19.82
C VAL A 32 -4.86 -13.14 -19.86
N LYS A 33 -4.60 -14.36 -19.41
CA LYS A 33 -5.64 -15.39 -19.28
C LYS A 33 -5.98 -15.58 -17.81
N VAL A 34 -7.22 -15.31 -17.44
CA VAL A 34 -7.73 -15.51 -16.09
C VAL A 34 -8.65 -16.74 -16.05
N TRP A 35 -8.48 -17.57 -15.04
CA TRP A 35 -9.40 -18.63 -14.69
C TRP A 35 -9.90 -18.41 -13.27
N ASP A 36 -11.20 -18.30 -13.10
CA ASP A 36 -11.84 -18.06 -11.83
C ASP A 36 -13.09 -18.97 -11.73
N PRO A 37 -13.08 -19.95 -10.83
CA PRO A 37 -14.22 -20.83 -10.64
C PRO A 37 -15.31 -20.23 -9.75
N SER A 38 -15.25 -18.94 -9.43
CA SER A 38 -16.18 -18.22 -8.53
C SER A 38 -16.24 -18.84 -7.13
N ASP A 39 -17.33 -19.57 -6.81
CA ASP A 39 -17.55 -20.22 -5.53
C ASP A 39 -17.33 -21.75 -5.57
N ARG A 40 -16.84 -22.29 -6.68
CA ARG A 40 -16.48 -23.70 -6.81
C ARG A 40 -15.04 -23.93 -6.34
N GLY A 41 -14.89 -24.42 -5.12
CA GLY A 41 -13.59 -24.71 -4.51
C GLY A 41 -13.35 -23.97 -3.21
N GLU A 42 -12.10 -24.03 -2.73
CA GLU A 42 -11.72 -23.54 -1.40
C GLU A 42 -11.01 -22.17 -1.43
N GLN A 43 -10.86 -21.55 -2.61
CA GLN A 43 -10.21 -20.26 -2.75
C GLN A 43 -11.01 -19.13 -2.06
N PRO A 44 -10.33 -18.07 -1.56
CA PRO A 44 -10.99 -16.86 -1.09
C PRO A 44 -11.83 -16.24 -2.20
N ARG A 45 -13.10 -15.96 -1.93
CA ARG A 45 -14.09 -15.46 -2.91
C ARG A 45 -14.73 -14.13 -2.56
N GLY A 46 -14.42 -13.54 -1.39
CA GLY A 46 -14.91 -12.21 -1.03
C GLY A 46 -16.42 -12.05 -1.04
N LYS A 47 -17.20 -13.03 -0.57
CA LYS A 47 -18.67 -13.09 -0.64
C LYS A 47 -19.27 -13.20 -2.04
N GLN A 48 -18.49 -13.57 -3.05
CA GLN A 48 -18.99 -13.77 -4.40
C GLN A 48 -19.51 -15.21 -4.57
N VAL A 49 -20.70 -15.36 -5.15
CA VAL A 49 -21.31 -16.67 -5.42
C VAL A 49 -22.06 -16.63 -6.76
N GLU A 50 -22.16 -17.77 -7.45
CA GLU A 50 -22.83 -17.87 -8.74
C GLU A 50 -24.34 -17.55 -8.66
N ARG A 51 -24.95 -17.77 -7.50
CA ARG A 51 -26.38 -17.45 -7.25
C ARG A 51 -26.48 -16.53 -6.04
N PRO A 52 -26.26 -15.21 -6.22
CA PRO A 52 -26.23 -14.28 -5.10
C PRO A 52 -27.64 -14.06 -4.53
N GLU A 53 -27.72 -14.19 -3.20
CA GLU A 53 -28.89 -13.85 -2.40
C GLU A 53 -28.46 -13.42 -0.99
N GLY A 54 -29.31 -12.67 -0.30
CA GLY A 54 -29.05 -12.22 1.07
C GLY A 54 -27.77 -11.41 1.18
N ILE A 55 -26.76 -11.95 1.87
CA ILE A 55 -25.49 -11.26 2.12
C ILE A 55 -24.43 -11.46 1.03
N TRP A 56 -24.76 -12.20 -0.03
CA TRP A 56 -23.81 -12.57 -1.08
C TRP A 56 -23.89 -11.65 -2.29
N TYR A 57 -22.79 -11.51 -3.02
CA TYR A 57 -22.64 -10.65 -4.17
C TYR A 57 -22.49 -11.43 -5.48
N THR A 58 -22.84 -10.77 -6.57
CA THR A 58 -22.60 -11.26 -7.93
C THR A 58 -21.12 -11.55 -8.14
N PRO A 59 -20.73 -12.68 -8.74
CA PRO A 59 -19.34 -13.01 -8.99
C PRO A 59 -18.81 -12.17 -10.15
N VAL A 60 -17.56 -11.81 -10.09
CA VAL A 60 -16.82 -11.13 -11.15
C VAL A 60 -15.51 -11.86 -11.42
N THR A 61 -15.16 -11.98 -12.70
CA THR A 61 -13.94 -12.65 -13.15
C THR A 61 -13.07 -11.70 -13.92
N GLY A 62 -11.77 -11.70 -13.67
CA GLY A 62 -10.82 -10.88 -14.38
C GLY A 62 -9.85 -10.13 -13.46
N ILE A 63 -9.04 -9.27 -14.07
CA ILE A 63 -8.18 -8.34 -13.34
C ILE A 63 -9.03 -7.18 -12.84
N TRP A 64 -9.09 -6.98 -11.53
CA TRP A 64 -9.95 -5.97 -10.91
C TRP A 64 -9.19 -4.79 -10.31
N GLN A 65 -7.87 -4.82 -10.33
CA GLN A 65 -6.98 -3.72 -9.90
C GLN A 65 -6.17 -3.19 -11.07
N THR A 66 -5.51 -2.06 -10.85
CA THR A 66 -4.71 -1.39 -11.88
C THR A 66 -3.62 -2.28 -12.46
N VAL A 67 -3.47 -2.23 -13.79
CA VAL A 67 -2.38 -2.86 -14.53
C VAL A 67 -1.54 -1.75 -15.16
N TRP A 68 -0.23 -1.79 -14.92
CA TRP A 68 0.70 -0.80 -15.51
C TRP A 68 2.01 -1.45 -15.94
N LEU A 69 2.75 -0.74 -16.76
CA LEU A 69 4.13 -1.04 -17.13
C LEU A 69 5.04 0.00 -16.52
N GLU A 70 6.11 -0.45 -15.89
CA GLU A 70 7.09 0.41 -15.24
C GLU A 70 8.48 0.13 -15.79
N PRO A 71 9.13 1.10 -16.48
CA PRO A 71 10.54 0.99 -16.83
C PRO A 71 11.39 1.23 -15.57
N VAL A 72 12.20 0.26 -15.22
CA VAL A 72 13.06 0.33 -14.03
C VAL A 72 14.54 0.22 -14.42
N ALA A 73 15.43 0.74 -13.60
CA ALA A 73 16.86 0.56 -13.75
C ALA A 73 17.23 -0.92 -13.62
N ALA A 74 18.34 -1.35 -14.25
CA ALA A 74 18.83 -2.74 -14.13
C ALA A 74 19.08 -3.13 -12.67
N GLN A 75 19.49 -2.18 -11.84
CA GLN A 75 19.56 -2.30 -10.38
C GLN A 75 18.56 -1.30 -9.80
N HIS A 76 17.48 -1.78 -9.20
CA HIS A 76 16.39 -0.93 -8.75
C HIS A 76 15.85 -1.33 -7.37
N ILE A 77 15.14 -0.40 -6.77
CA ILE A 77 14.39 -0.57 -5.54
C ILE A 77 13.08 -1.30 -5.87
N ALA A 78 12.93 -2.50 -5.36
CA ALA A 78 11.76 -3.35 -5.63
C ALA A 78 10.64 -3.12 -4.62
N GLN A 79 10.97 -2.81 -3.35
CA GLN A 79 9.97 -2.61 -2.30
C GLN A 79 10.52 -1.74 -1.18
N LEU A 80 9.62 -0.95 -0.59
CA LEU A 80 9.88 -0.17 0.61
C LEU A 80 8.94 -0.61 1.73
N LYS A 81 9.49 -0.71 2.96
CA LYS A 81 8.69 -0.88 4.17
C LYS A 81 9.12 0.12 5.21
N THR A 82 8.19 0.96 5.66
CA THR A 82 8.43 1.94 6.71
C THR A 82 7.81 1.47 8.02
N THR A 83 8.56 1.61 9.12
CA THR A 83 8.09 1.30 10.47
C THR A 83 8.35 2.51 11.36
N PRO A 84 7.34 3.35 11.59
CA PRO A 84 7.45 4.50 12.48
C PRO A 84 7.37 4.07 13.95
N ASP A 85 8.12 4.75 14.81
CA ASP A 85 8.05 4.66 16.26
C ASP A 85 7.86 6.08 16.83
N ILE A 86 6.65 6.38 17.28
CA ILE A 86 6.32 7.73 17.81
C ILE A 86 6.92 7.98 19.18
N ASP A 87 7.17 6.92 19.98
CA ASP A 87 7.70 7.05 21.33
C ASP A 87 9.19 7.40 21.28
N LYS A 88 9.91 6.85 20.31
CA LYS A 88 11.31 7.17 20.04
C LYS A 88 11.50 8.28 19.01
N LYS A 89 10.40 8.71 18.35
CA LYS A 89 10.45 9.65 17.21
C LYS A 89 11.42 9.18 16.11
N THR A 90 11.30 7.92 15.72
CA THR A 90 12.12 7.33 14.67
C THR A 90 11.28 6.74 13.56
N VAL A 91 11.87 6.62 12.38
CA VAL A 91 11.32 5.84 11.26
C VAL A 91 12.40 4.88 10.78
N LYS A 92 12.11 3.59 10.83
CA LYS A 92 12.94 2.55 10.21
C LYS A 92 12.44 2.31 8.80
N VAL A 93 13.35 2.34 7.81
CA VAL A 93 13.07 2.10 6.39
C VAL A 93 13.84 0.86 5.94
N GLU A 94 13.09 -0.19 5.59
CA GLU A 94 13.63 -1.43 5.01
C GLU A 94 13.45 -1.31 3.49
N VAL A 95 14.56 -1.48 2.76
CA VAL A 95 14.60 -1.33 1.29
C VAL A 95 14.98 -2.68 0.70
N ALA A 96 14.09 -3.27 -0.08
CA ALA A 96 14.39 -4.44 -0.88
C ALA A 96 14.78 -4.02 -2.31
N THR A 97 15.85 -4.59 -2.83
CA THR A 97 16.36 -4.36 -4.17
C THR A 97 16.29 -5.65 -4.99
N ASN A 98 16.20 -5.53 -6.32
CA ASN A 98 16.18 -6.71 -7.22
C ASN A 98 17.50 -7.46 -7.28
N VAL A 99 18.59 -6.88 -6.78
CA VAL A 99 19.94 -7.49 -6.75
C VAL A 99 20.65 -7.22 -5.43
N CYS A 100 21.54 -8.12 -5.03
CA CYS A 100 22.33 -7.99 -3.78
C CYS A 100 23.54 -7.04 -3.89
N SER A 101 23.79 -6.44 -5.04
CA SER A 101 25.06 -5.78 -5.34
C SER A 101 25.14 -4.24 -5.15
N PRO A 102 24.08 -3.49 -4.86
CA PRO A 102 24.23 -2.09 -4.48
C PRO A 102 25.00 -1.93 -3.17
N ASP A 103 25.71 -0.80 -3.06
CA ASP A 103 26.59 -0.57 -1.91
C ASP A 103 25.85 0.13 -0.77
N LYS A 104 25.00 1.11 -1.13
CA LYS A 104 24.41 2.02 -0.15
C LYS A 104 23.00 2.43 -0.55
N VAL A 105 22.13 2.56 0.45
CA VAL A 105 20.82 3.17 0.36
C VAL A 105 20.85 4.48 1.17
N GLU A 106 20.36 5.55 0.60
CA GLU A 106 20.14 6.85 1.27
C GLU A 106 18.63 7.14 1.31
N VAL A 107 18.16 7.59 2.46
CA VAL A 107 16.76 8.00 2.66
C VAL A 107 16.74 9.44 3.16
N LYS A 108 15.88 10.25 2.53
CA LYS A 108 15.57 11.61 2.95
C LYS A 108 14.08 11.74 3.21
N VAL A 109 13.72 12.43 4.28
CA VAL A 109 12.33 12.69 4.67
C VAL A 109 12.08 14.18 4.73
N PHE A 110 10.95 14.62 4.17
CA PHE A 110 10.60 16.03 4.03
C PHE A 110 9.23 16.36 4.61
N ASP A 111 9.12 17.49 5.31
CA ASP A 111 7.84 18.15 5.61
C ASP A 111 7.63 19.24 4.54
N GLY A 112 6.76 18.94 3.57
CA GLY A 112 6.64 19.76 2.37
C GLY A 112 7.95 19.79 1.56
N LYS A 113 8.64 20.93 1.56
CA LYS A 113 9.95 21.11 0.91
C LYS A 113 11.13 21.06 1.89
N ASN A 114 10.87 21.01 3.19
CA ASN A 114 11.89 21.08 4.22
C ASN A 114 12.43 19.69 4.52
N LEU A 115 13.73 19.47 4.37
CA LEU A 115 14.38 18.23 4.81
C LEU A 115 14.35 18.17 6.34
N VAL A 116 13.70 17.13 6.90
CA VAL A 116 13.51 16.94 8.34
C VAL A 116 14.31 15.78 8.90
N ALA A 117 14.62 14.78 8.08
CA ALA A 117 15.48 13.67 8.47
C ALA A 117 16.23 13.11 7.26
N LYS A 118 17.44 12.60 7.51
CA LYS A 118 18.28 11.94 6.51
C LYS A 118 19.10 10.83 7.16
N GLY A 119 19.21 9.70 6.47
CA GLY A 119 20.05 8.59 6.89
C GLY A 119 20.52 7.76 5.71
N ALA A 120 21.50 6.90 5.96
CA ALA A 120 21.97 5.95 4.98
C ALA A 120 22.46 4.67 5.66
N ALA A 121 22.36 3.56 4.94
CA ALA A 121 22.87 2.27 5.38
C ALA A 121 23.43 1.47 4.19
N LEU A 122 24.13 0.41 4.45
CA LEU A 122 24.48 -0.58 3.43
C LEU A 122 23.21 -1.24 2.90
N ASN A 123 23.23 -1.68 1.64
CA ASN A 123 22.11 -2.42 1.08
C ASN A 123 21.79 -3.67 1.92
N GLY A 124 20.49 -3.90 2.16
CA GLY A 124 20.02 -4.99 3.03
C GLY A 124 20.00 -4.66 4.52
N VAL A 125 20.57 -3.52 4.93
CA VAL A 125 20.49 -3.02 6.30
C VAL A 125 19.42 -1.92 6.38
N PRO A 126 18.49 -1.98 7.35
CA PRO A 126 17.49 -0.93 7.51
C PRO A 126 18.14 0.44 7.78
N VAL A 127 17.60 1.49 7.16
CA VAL A 127 17.96 2.87 7.47
C VAL A 127 17.11 3.35 8.64
N GLU A 128 17.73 3.74 9.73
CA GLU A 128 17.05 4.35 10.88
C GLU A 128 17.19 5.87 10.81
N LEU A 129 16.06 6.56 10.94
CA LEU A 129 15.94 8.01 10.85
C LEU A 129 15.40 8.55 12.16
N THR A 130 16.10 9.52 12.76
CA THR A 130 15.58 10.29 13.88
C THR A 130 14.80 11.48 13.35
N MET A 131 13.54 11.57 13.74
CA MET A 131 12.65 12.67 13.37
C MET A 131 12.80 13.85 14.37
N PRO A 132 12.42 15.08 13.97
CA PRO A 132 12.49 16.24 14.87
C PRO A 132 11.58 16.07 16.10
N GLU A 133 11.87 16.84 17.15
CA GLU A 133 11.11 16.82 18.41
C GLU A 133 9.63 17.23 18.21
N ASP A 134 9.37 18.16 17.31
CA ASP A 134 8.07 18.72 16.95
C ASP A 134 7.36 17.96 15.81
N VAL A 135 7.73 16.69 15.60
CA VAL A 135 7.14 15.85 14.53
C VAL A 135 5.62 15.81 14.62
N LYS A 136 4.97 16.04 13.47
CA LYS A 136 3.51 15.98 13.36
C LYS A 136 3.04 14.53 13.28
N LEU A 137 2.18 14.14 14.21
CA LEU A 137 1.57 12.83 14.20
C LEU A 137 0.35 12.82 13.26
N TRP A 138 0.16 11.69 12.60
CA TRP A 138 -1.01 11.48 11.76
C TRP A 138 -2.23 11.14 12.62
N THR A 139 -3.35 11.82 12.35
CA THR A 139 -4.68 11.47 12.85
C THR A 139 -5.71 11.63 11.71
N PRO A 140 -6.93 11.06 11.81
CA PRO A 140 -7.99 11.32 10.82
C PRO A 140 -8.35 12.79 10.66
N GLU A 141 -8.21 13.59 11.74
CA GLU A 141 -8.47 15.02 11.75
C GLU A 141 -7.32 15.82 11.13
N SER A 142 -6.09 15.33 11.30
CA SER A 142 -4.86 15.95 10.78
C SER A 142 -3.97 14.86 10.14
N PRO A 143 -4.24 14.47 8.89
CA PRO A 143 -3.55 13.37 8.21
C PRO A 143 -2.17 13.81 7.69
N SER A 144 -1.27 14.16 8.62
CA SER A 144 0.09 14.61 8.30
C SER A 144 0.91 13.52 7.64
N LEU A 145 1.41 13.80 6.44
CA LEU A 145 2.30 12.93 5.68
C LEU A 145 3.65 13.61 5.47
N TYR A 146 4.71 12.82 5.49
CA TYR A 146 6.06 13.23 5.16
C TYR A 146 6.47 12.60 3.83
N ASN A 147 6.91 13.41 2.89
CA ASN A 147 7.46 12.91 1.63
C ASN A 147 8.80 12.22 1.88
N MET A 148 9.09 11.20 1.12
CA MET A 148 10.31 10.42 1.26
C MET A 148 10.95 10.22 -0.11
N GLU A 149 12.28 10.41 -0.18
CA GLU A 149 13.10 10.05 -1.32
C GLU A 149 14.09 8.96 -0.90
N VAL A 150 14.12 7.88 -1.66
CA VAL A 150 15.04 6.76 -1.43
C VAL A 150 15.93 6.62 -2.65
N THR A 151 17.24 6.69 -2.45
CA THR A 151 18.24 6.62 -3.52
C THR A 151 19.16 5.42 -3.30
N LEU A 152 19.32 4.63 -4.34
CA LEU A 152 20.21 3.49 -4.39
C LEU A 152 21.52 3.87 -5.06
N TYR A 153 22.65 3.53 -4.43
CA TYR A 153 23.99 3.84 -4.94
C TYR A 153 24.78 2.58 -5.27
N LYS A 154 25.54 2.66 -6.35
CA LYS A 154 26.55 1.66 -6.75
C LYS A 154 27.84 2.40 -7.15
N ASP A 155 28.97 1.99 -6.58
CA ASP A 155 30.29 2.62 -6.86
C ASP A 155 30.23 4.16 -6.72
N GLY A 156 29.52 4.64 -5.67
CA GLY A 156 29.34 6.06 -5.37
C GLY A 156 28.39 6.82 -6.30
N LYS A 157 27.79 6.17 -7.29
CA LYS A 157 26.84 6.80 -8.23
C LYS A 157 25.41 6.36 -7.90
N ALA A 158 24.47 7.30 -8.00
CA ALA A 158 23.03 6.98 -7.91
C ALA A 158 22.64 6.13 -9.14
N VAL A 159 22.05 4.97 -8.90
CA VAL A 159 21.62 4.02 -9.95
C VAL A 159 20.10 3.92 -10.02
N ASP A 160 19.40 4.21 -8.93
CA ASP A 160 17.94 4.28 -8.89
C ASP A 160 17.48 5.26 -7.81
N GLN A 161 16.29 5.85 -8.01
CA GLN A 161 15.66 6.72 -7.04
C GLN A 161 14.14 6.60 -7.12
N VAL A 162 13.50 6.41 -5.96
CA VAL A 162 12.05 6.37 -5.85
C VAL A 162 11.56 7.42 -4.87
N LYS A 163 10.35 7.93 -5.11
CA LYS A 163 9.61 8.79 -4.21
C LYS A 163 8.53 7.97 -3.50
N SER A 164 8.33 8.26 -2.24
CA SER A 164 7.32 7.61 -1.41
C SER A 164 6.88 8.57 -0.31
N TYR A 165 6.16 8.07 0.67
CA TYR A 165 5.78 8.85 1.85
C TYR A 165 5.79 7.98 3.10
N THR A 166 5.76 8.63 4.25
CA THR A 166 5.57 7.99 5.55
C THR A 166 4.70 8.87 6.45
N ALA A 167 4.17 8.28 7.50
CA ALA A 167 3.42 8.98 8.53
C ALA A 167 3.78 8.41 9.91
N LEU A 168 3.82 9.25 10.92
CA LEU A 168 4.04 8.80 12.29
C LEU A 168 2.70 8.64 12.99
N ARG A 169 2.32 7.39 13.26
CA ARG A 169 1.14 7.04 14.04
C ARG A 169 1.36 5.71 14.76
N LYS A 170 0.64 5.53 15.86
CA LYS A 170 0.67 4.30 16.65
C LYS A 170 -0.73 3.92 17.06
N PHE A 171 -1.11 2.67 16.79
CA PHE A 171 -2.28 2.03 17.38
C PHE A 171 -1.81 1.17 18.56
N SER A 172 -2.49 1.27 19.67
CA SER A 172 -2.18 0.52 20.87
C SER A 172 -3.44 0.25 21.70
N THR A 173 -3.29 -0.52 22.74
CA THR A 173 -4.31 -0.73 23.76
C THR A 173 -3.73 -0.50 25.13
N HIS A 174 -4.55 -0.08 26.08
CA HIS A 174 -4.21 -0.06 27.51
C HIS A 174 -5.43 -0.41 28.35
N LYS A 175 -5.23 -0.70 29.63
CA LYS A 175 -6.30 -0.83 30.60
C LYS A 175 -6.53 0.51 31.29
N ASP A 176 -7.79 0.97 31.27
CA ASP A 176 -8.18 2.16 32.03
C ASP A 176 -8.21 1.88 33.55
N LYS A 177 -8.54 2.90 34.36
CA LYS A 177 -8.61 2.81 35.83
C LYS A 177 -9.60 1.76 36.34
N ASN A 178 -10.53 1.32 35.51
CA ASN A 178 -11.52 0.28 35.84
C ASN A 178 -11.12 -1.10 35.28
N GLY A 179 -9.92 -1.25 34.73
CA GLY A 179 -9.42 -2.48 34.13
C GLY A 179 -10.00 -2.79 32.73
N ILE A 180 -10.74 -1.85 32.12
CA ILE A 180 -11.34 -2.03 30.79
C ILE A 180 -10.28 -1.72 29.74
N THR A 181 -10.13 -2.63 28.77
CA THR A 181 -9.22 -2.41 27.62
C THR A 181 -9.78 -1.32 26.71
N ARG A 182 -8.97 -0.28 26.48
CA ARG A 182 -9.26 0.84 25.58
C ARG A 182 -8.34 0.80 24.37
N LEU A 183 -8.89 1.19 23.23
CA LEU A 183 -8.12 1.43 22.02
C LEU A 183 -7.49 2.82 22.06
N GLN A 184 -6.26 2.93 21.56
CA GLN A 184 -5.53 4.19 21.50
C GLN A 184 -5.05 4.51 20.10
N LEU A 185 -5.03 5.80 19.76
CA LEU A 185 -4.30 6.37 18.66
C LEU A 185 -3.26 7.36 19.23
N ASN A 186 -2.00 7.19 18.89
CA ASN A 186 -0.90 8.04 19.34
C ASN A 186 -0.85 8.18 20.89
N ASN A 187 -0.98 7.06 21.59
CA ASN A 187 -0.98 6.96 23.06
C ASN A 187 -2.16 7.69 23.76
N LYS A 188 -3.21 8.08 23.03
CA LYS A 188 -4.42 8.69 23.58
C LYS A 188 -5.60 7.79 23.31
N ASP A 189 -6.51 7.67 24.25
CA ASP A 189 -7.75 6.94 24.07
C ASP A 189 -8.50 7.48 22.86
N TYR A 190 -8.90 6.58 21.99
CA TYR A 190 -9.55 6.93 20.73
C TYR A 190 -10.71 5.99 20.47
N PHE A 191 -11.93 6.50 20.63
CA PHE A 191 -13.13 5.74 20.34
C PHE A 191 -13.31 5.62 18.83
N GLN A 192 -13.18 4.40 18.31
CA GLN A 192 -13.35 4.11 16.89
C GLN A 192 -14.83 3.92 16.57
N PHE A 193 -15.35 4.76 15.71
CA PHE A 193 -16.74 4.77 15.28
C PHE A 193 -16.83 4.95 13.77
N GLY A 194 -17.45 3.97 13.09
CA GLY A 194 -17.53 4.03 11.63
C GLY A 194 -18.29 2.88 11.00
N PRO A 195 -18.61 2.98 9.71
CA PRO A 195 -19.37 2.00 8.97
C PRO A 195 -18.53 0.79 8.57
N LEU A 196 -19.23 -0.28 8.22
CA LEU A 196 -18.72 -1.39 7.44
C LEU A 196 -18.73 -1.01 5.96
N ASP A 197 -17.61 -1.16 5.26
CA ASP A 197 -17.48 -0.99 3.83
C ASP A 197 -17.09 -2.31 3.17
N GLN A 198 -17.94 -2.81 2.29
CA GLN A 198 -17.72 -4.03 1.51
C GLN A 198 -17.26 -3.74 0.07
N GLY A 199 -17.26 -2.47 -0.34
CA GLY A 199 -16.68 -1.99 -1.60
C GLY A 199 -17.35 -2.52 -2.85
N TRP A 200 -18.68 -2.69 -2.83
CA TRP A 200 -19.47 -3.02 -4.01
C TRP A 200 -20.13 -1.77 -4.59
N TRP A 201 -20.09 -1.66 -5.91
CA TRP A 201 -20.52 -0.50 -6.66
C TRP A 201 -21.68 -0.87 -7.60
N PRO A 202 -22.68 -0.01 -7.75
CA PRO A 202 -23.83 -0.30 -8.65
C PRO A 202 -23.42 -0.51 -10.10
N ASP A 203 -22.44 0.21 -10.57
CA ASP A 203 -21.98 0.28 -11.95
C ASP A 203 -20.59 -0.39 -12.19
N GLY A 204 -19.76 -0.49 -11.17
CA GLY A 204 -18.43 -1.09 -11.24
C GLY A 204 -18.32 -2.48 -10.58
N LEU A 205 -19.37 -2.94 -9.90
CA LEU A 205 -19.37 -4.16 -9.10
C LEU A 205 -18.20 -4.20 -8.10
N TYR A 206 -17.19 -4.98 -8.38
CA TYR A 206 -16.04 -5.15 -7.50
C TYR A 206 -14.99 -4.04 -7.63
N THR A 207 -15.13 -3.16 -8.62
CA THR A 207 -14.20 -2.05 -8.89
C THR A 207 -14.95 -0.73 -8.79
N ALA A 208 -14.37 0.25 -8.08
CA ALA A 208 -14.91 1.59 -8.06
C ALA A 208 -14.92 2.18 -9.48
N PRO A 209 -15.96 2.93 -9.88
CA PRO A 209 -16.02 3.52 -11.23
C PRO A 209 -14.91 4.54 -11.47
N THR A 210 -14.52 5.29 -10.46
CA THR A 210 -13.42 6.27 -10.50
C THR A 210 -12.76 6.42 -9.12
N ASP A 211 -11.58 7.03 -9.07
CA ASP A 211 -10.91 7.35 -7.81
C ASP A 211 -11.68 8.43 -7.01
N GLU A 212 -12.34 9.35 -7.72
CA GLU A 212 -13.19 10.37 -7.11
C GLU A 212 -14.39 9.77 -6.38
N ALA A 213 -14.90 8.62 -6.84
CA ALA A 213 -15.96 7.89 -6.14
C ALA A 213 -15.47 7.34 -4.79
N LEU A 214 -14.27 6.76 -4.74
CA LEU A 214 -13.64 6.33 -3.49
C LEU A 214 -13.44 7.52 -2.53
N VAL A 215 -12.93 8.64 -3.04
CA VAL A 215 -12.72 9.86 -2.26
C VAL A 215 -14.06 10.43 -1.77
N TYR A 216 -15.12 10.38 -2.59
CA TYR A 216 -16.46 10.85 -2.21
C TYR A 216 -16.99 10.08 -1.01
N ASP A 217 -16.91 8.75 -1.02
CA ASP A 217 -17.38 7.91 0.09
C ASP A 217 -16.63 8.24 1.39
N LEU A 218 -15.30 8.34 1.34
CA LEU A 218 -14.51 8.70 2.51
C LEU A 218 -14.86 10.09 3.06
N LYS A 219 -15.09 11.07 2.18
CA LYS A 219 -15.53 12.41 2.58
C LYS A 219 -16.90 12.36 3.25
N LYS A 220 -17.86 11.61 2.67
CA LYS A 220 -19.19 11.47 3.24
C LYS A 220 -19.20 10.77 4.59
N ILE A 221 -18.40 9.71 4.75
CA ILE A 221 -18.19 9.04 6.03
C ILE A 221 -17.69 10.04 7.07
N LYS A 222 -16.74 10.89 6.72
CA LYS A 222 -16.21 11.94 7.59
C LYS A 222 -17.23 13.03 7.89
N ASP A 223 -18.01 13.47 6.89
CA ASP A 223 -19.10 14.46 7.05
C ASP A 223 -20.17 13.98 8.04
N PHE A 224 -20.46 12.68 8.09
CA PHE A 224 -21.35 12.06 9.07
C PHE A 224 -20.74 11.92 10.48
N GLY A 225 -19.53 12.38 10.69
CA GLY A 225 -18.85 12.35 11.99
C GLY A 225 -18.17 11.03 12.34
N TYR A 226 -18.02 10.13 11.37
CA TYR A 226 -17.24 8.91 11.56
C TYR A 226 -15.74 9.18 11.49
N ASN A 227 -14.96 8.38 12.21
CA ASN A 227 -13.51 8.49 12.27
C ASN A 227 -12.75 7.22 11.87
N MET A 228 -13.47 6.20 11.41
CA MET A 228 -12.91 4.98 10.85
C MET A 228 -13.83 4.37 9.80
N VAL A 229 -13.26 3.45 9.02
CA VAL A 229 -13.99 2.54 8.11
C VAL A 229 -13.50 1.13 8.38
N ARG A 230 -14.41 0.19 8.54
CA ARG A 230 -14.06 -1.23 8.55
C ARG A 230 -14.17 -1.79 7.13
N LYS A 231 -13.06 -1.85 6.42
CA LYS A 231 -13.01 -2.55 5.14
C LYS A 231 -13.18 -4.04 5.33
N HIS A 232 -14.08 -4.66 4.56
CA HIS A 232 -14.44 -6.07 4.70
C HIS A 232 -14.53 -6.73 3.32
N VAL A 233 -14.10 -8.00 3.24
CA VAL A 233 -14.09 -8.93 2.10
C VAL A 233 -13.20 -8.55 0.92
N LYS A 234 -12.61 -7.37 0.91
CA LYS A 234 -11.61 -6.97 -0.10
C LYS A 234 -10.66 -5.91 0.45
N VAL A 235 -9.58 -5.67 -0.26
CA VAL A 235 -8.63 -4.58 -0.02
C VAL A 235 -8.59 -3.74 -1.29
N GLU A 236 -8.75 -2.42 -1.17
CA GLU A 236 -8.64 -1.53 -2.32
C GLU A 236 -7.20 -1.52 -2.86
N PRO A 237 -7.02 -1.27 -4.17
CA PRO A 237 -5.68 -1.18 -4.76
C PRO A 237 -4.90 -0.01 -4.16
N ALA A 238 -3.58 -0.16 -4.12
CA ALA A 238 -2.71 0.99 -3.92
C ALA A 238 -2.82 1.91 -5.15
N MET A 239 -2.86 3.21 -4.92
CA MET A 239 -2.72 4.18 -6.03
C MET A 239 -1.27 4.15 -6.51
N PRO A 240 -1.01 4.10 -7.81
CA PRO A 240 0.34 4.09 -8.38
C PRO A 240 1.09 5.41 -8.14
#